data_dff4759f3bcf416bd4cb87e56226b5ed
#
_entry.id   dff4759f3bcf416bd4cb87e56226b5ed
#
_cell.length_a   1.000
_cell.length_b   1.000
_cell.length_c   1.000
_cell.angle_alpha   90.00
_cell.angle_beta   90.00
_cell.angle_gamma   90.00
#
_symmetry.space_group_name_H-M   'P 1'
#
loop_
_entity.id
_entity.type
_entity.pdbx_description
1 polymer ?
#
loop_
_entity_poly.entity_id
_entity_poly.type
_entity_poly.pdbx_seq_one_letter_code
_entity_poly.pdbx_strand_id
1 'polypeptide(L)'
;MDSLECMGYEVQTMSDTHTSLTGMFDGVQCIIEVHATPKSHTVHQVSVTFAEFMENEVARMLKYRQIKKQLKRKYANWEYRREKGLDEWSSTYARISLGTKRLPGDNYKSLYVWWQDRSGWETLNKETKNRQ
;
A
#
# COMPACT_ATOMS: atom_id res chain seq x y z
N MET A 1 -4.61 -4.54 -14.13
CA MET A 1 -4.61 -3.05 -14.01
C MET A 1 -5.84 -2.42 -14.64
N ASP A 2 -6.38 -3.02 -15.69
CA ASP A 2 -7.56 -2.48 -16.38
C ASP A 2 -8.77 -2.29 -15.47
N SER A 3 -8.91 -3.15 -14.45
CA SER A 3 -10.02 -3.04 -13.50
C SER A 3 -9.97 -1.76 -12.67
N LEU A 4 -8.76 -1.29 -12.29
CA LEU A 4 -8.60 -0.05 -11.54
C LEU A 4 -8.88 1.17 -12.42
N GLU A 5 -8.46 1.14 -13.68
CA GLU A 5 -8.79 2.20 -14.63
C GLU A 5 -10.29 2.30 -14.83
N CYS A 6 -10.98 1.15 -14.94
CA CYS A 6 -12.44 1.11 -15.06
C CYS A 6 -13.15 1.66 -13.83
N MET A 7 -12.49 1.72 -12.67
CA MET A 7 -13.02 2.31 -11.45
C MET A 7 -12.72 3.81 -11.33
N GLY A 8 -12.21 4.45 -12.39
CA GLY A 8 -11.96 5.88 -12.43
C GLY A 8 -10.55 6.31 -11.99
N TYR A 9 -9.63 5.38 -11.87
CA TYR A 9 -8.24 5.70 -11.57
C TYR A 9 -7.45 6.00 -12.83
N GLU A 10 -6.57 6.99 -12.76
CA GLU A 10 -5.69 7.37 -13.85
C GLU A 10 -4.30 6.77 -13.66
N VAL A 11 -3.79 6.14 -14.72
CA VAL A 11 -2.41 5.62 -14.72
C VAL A 11 -1.46 6.77 -14.92
N GLN A 12 -0.53 6.97 -13.97
CA GLN A 12 0.49 8.01 -14.06
C GLN A 12 1.79 7.48 -14.66
N THR A 13 2.22 6.30 -14.22
CA THR A 13 3.40 5.63 -14.77
C THR A 13 3.11 4.15 -14.88
N MET A 14 3.71 3.49 -15.87
CA MET A 14 3.58 2.05 -16.05
C MET A 14 4.89 1.48 -16.59
N SER A 15 5.36 0.42 -15.95
CA SER A 15 6.45 -0.41 -16.42
C SER A 15 6.08 -1.87 -16.18
N ASP A 16 6.94 -2.80 -16.58
CA ASP A 16 6.68 -4.22 -16.37
C ASP A 16 6.63 -4.62 -14.88
N THR A 17 7.25 -3.81 -14.01
CA THR A 17 7.37 -4.13 -12.58
C THR A 17 6.68 -3.13 -11.67
N HIS A 18 6.27 -1.98 -12.17
CA HIS A 18 5.71 -0.93 -11.34
C HIS A 18 4.67 -0.12 -12.11
N THR A 19 3.51 0.05 -11.50
CA THR A 19 2.45 0.91 -12.01
C THR A 19 2.01 1.86 -10.91
N SER A 20 1.92 3.14 -11.23
CA SER A 20 1.41 4.17 -10.31
C SER A 20 0.13 4.75 -10.88
N LEU A 21 -0.91 4.80 -10.04
CA LEU A 21 -2.22 5.33 -10.39
C LEU A 21 -2.62 6.40 -9.39
N THR A 22 -3.39 7.38 -9.85
CA THR A 22 -4.02 8.37 -8.95
C THR A 22 -5.53 8.30 -9.10
N GLY A 23 -6.24 8.59 -8.03
CA GLY A 23 -7.70 8.58 -8.05
C GLY A 23 -8.28 8.79 -6.67
N MET A 24 -9.59 8.58 -6.56
CA MET A 24 -10.33 8.72 -5.31
C MET A 24 -10.56 7.35 -4.70
N PHE A 25 -10.16 7.18 -3.46
CA PHE A 25 -10.41 5.97 -2.68
C PHE A 25 -11.11 6.38 -1.39
N ASP A 26 -12.31 5.85 -1.19
CA ASP A 26 -13.12 6.17 0.00
C ASP A 26 -13.32 7.69 0.16
N GLY A 27 -13.57 8.39 -0.95
CA GLY A 27 -13.79 9.83 -0.98
C GLY A 27 -12.54 10.69 -0.81
N VAL A 28 -11.36 10.07 -0.80
CA VAL A 28 -10.09 10.75 -0.57
C VAL A 28 -9.15 10.52 -1.74
N GLN A 29 -8.50 11.59 -2.18
CA GLN A 29 -7.51 11.49 -3.25
C GLN A 29 -6.29 10.71 -2.77
N CYS A 30 -5.86 9.74 -3.56
CA CYS A 30 -4.74 8.88 -3.18
C CYS A 30 -3.88 8.49 -4.39
N ILE A 31 -2.69 7.99 -4.07
CA ILE A 31 -1.76 7.42 -5.04
C ILE A 31 -1.68 5.92 -4.74
N ILE A 32 -1.96 5.10 -5.76
CA ILE A 32 -1.88 3.64 -5.64
C ILE A 32 -0.68 3.18 -6.43
N GLU A 33 0.20 2.43 -5.79
CA GLU A 33 1.37 1.85 -6.44
C GLU A 33 1.28 0.33 -6.40
N VAL A 34 1.47 -0.30 -7.56
CA VAL A 34 1.45 -1.75 -7.71
C VAL A 34 2.82 -2.21 -8.17
N HIS A 35 3.41 -3.13 -7.44
CA HIS A 35 4.72 -3.69 -7.74
C HIS A 35 4.58 -5.16 -8.11
N ALA A 36 5.19 -5.55 -9.23
CA ALA A 36 5.14 -6.91 -9.75
C ALA A 36 6.57 -7.44 -10.00
N THR A 37 6.68 -8.77 -10.07
CA THR A 37 7.96 -9.42 -10.33
C THR A 37 8.40 -9.21 -11.78
N PRO A 38 9.72 -9.15 -12.06
CA PRO A 38 10.21 -8.78 -13.39
C PRO A 38 9.99 -9.84 -14.48
N LYS A 39 9.90 -11.11 -14.12
CA LYS A 39 9.73 -12.18 -15.11
C LYS A 39 8.30 -12.67 -15.25
N SER A 40 7.69 -13.09 -14.15
CA SER A 40 6.33 -13.65 -14.17
C SER A 40 5.24 -12.59 -14.03
N HIS A 41 5.59 -11.32 -13.75
CA HIS A 41 4.64 -10.23 -13.54
C HIS A 41 3.64 -10.50 -12.42
N THR A 42 4.09 -11.22 -11.38
CA THR A 42 3.27 -11.52 -10.20
C THR A 42 3.26 -10.32 -9.26
N VAL A 43 2.08 -9.82 -8.92
CA VAL A 43 1.95 -8.71 -7.98
C VAL A 43 2.38 -9.16 -6.58
N HIS A 44 3.33 -8.48 -5.99
CA HIS A 44 3.82 -8.80 -4.64
C HIS A 44 3.57 -7.69 -3.62
N GLN A 45 3.25 -6.49 -4.08
CA GLN A 45 3.01 -5.36 -3.19
C GLN A 45 2.04 -4.37 -3.83
N VAL A 46 1.10 -3.87 -3.01
CA VAL A 46 0.21 -2.77 -3.37
C VAL A 46 0.26 -1.77 -2.23
N SER A 47 0.49 -0.49 -2.54
CA SER A 47 0.45 0.55 -1.53
C SER A 47 -0.53 1.65 -1.92
N VAL A 48 -1.18 2.22 -0.91
CA VAL A 48 -2.11 3.35 -1.07
C VAL A 48 -1.63 4.47 -0.17
N THR A 49 -1.30 5.62 -0.77
CA THR A 49 -0.88 6.82 -0.04
C THR A 49 -1.97 7.87 -0.15
N PHE A 50 -2.45 8.35 0.99
CA PHE A 50 -3.50 9.36 1.06
C PHE A 50 -2.89 10.75 1.05
N ALA A 51 -3.04 11.46 -0.06
CA ALA A 51 -2.38 12.75 -0.27
C ALA A 51 -3.08 13.92 0.42
N GLU A 52 -4.39 13.85 0.63
CA GLU A 52 -5.19 14.99 1.09
C GLU A 52 -4.93 15.42 2.55
N PHE A 53 -4.43 14.53 3.39
CA PHE A 53 -4.30 14.80 4.83
C PHE A 53 -2.89 15.19 5.26
N MET A 54 -2.02 15.54 4.31
CA MET A 54 -0.62 15.84 4.61
C MET A 54 -0.46 17.07 5.50
N GLU A 55 -1.25 18.13 5.27
CA GLU A 55 -1.14 19.40 5.98
C GLU A 55 -1.99 19.48 7.25
N ASN A 56 -2.97 18.59 7.41
CA ASN A 56 -3.89 18.61 8.55
C ASN A 56 -3.65 17.39 9.44
N GLU A 57 -2.92 17.60 10.53
CA GLU A 57 -2.57 16.52 11.46
C GLU A 57 -3.80 15.89 12.12
N VAL A 58 -4.79 16.70 12.49
CA VAL A 58 -6.02 16.21 13.13
C VAL A 58 -6.82 15.34 12.15
N ALA A 59 -6.99 15.80 10.93
CA ALA A 59 -7.71 15.05 9.89
C ALA A 59 -7.00 13.73 9.57
N ARG A 60 -5.66 13.77 9.49
CA ARG A 60 -4.85 12.57 9.26
C ARG A 60 -5.02 11.56 10.39
N MET A 61 -5.01 12.02 11.64
CA MET A 61 -5.19 11.17 12.81
C MET A 61 -6.58 10.53 12.83
N LEU A 62 -7.63 11.27 12.50
CA LEU A 62 -8.98 10.74 12.43
C LEU A 62 -9.12 9.68 11.34
N LYS A 63 -8.53 9.93 10.17
CA LYS A 63 -8.53 8.97 9.07
C LYS A 63 -7.73 7.72 9.44
N TYR A 64 -6.61 7.88 10.11
CA TYR A 64 -5.79 6.78 10.60
C TYR A 64 -6.61 5.85 11.50
N ARG A 65 -7.32 6.44 12.48
CA ARG A 65 -8.16 5.67 13.41
C ARG A 65 -9.28 4.95 12.70
N GLN A 66 -9.89 5.59 11.71
CA GLN A 66 -10.96 4.99 10.90
C GLN A 66 -10.46 3.78 10.14
N ILE A 67 -9.34 3.91 9.44
CA ILE A 67 -8.74 2.81 8.67
C ILE A 67 -8.30 1.69 9.60
N LYS A 68 -7.66 2.01 10.71
CA LYS A 68 -7.23 1.03 11.70
C LYS A 68 -8.40 0.20 12.21
N LYS A 69 -9.53 0.85 12.49
CA LYS A 69 -10.74 0.17 12.96
C LYS A 69 -11.28 -0.78 11.89
N GLN A 70 -11.29 -0.35 10.63
CA GLN A 70 -11.73 -1.19 9.51
C GLN A 70 -10.82 -2.40 9.32
N LEU A 71 -9.51 -2.20 9.39
CA LEU A 71 -8.54 -3.29 9.23
C LEU A 71 -8.61 -4.28 10.40
N LYS A 72 -8.75 -3.80 11.63
CA LYS A 72 -8.92 -4.67 12.78
C LYS A 72 -10.16 -5.56 12.65
N ARG A 73 -11.23 -5.01 12.11
CA ARG A 73 -12.47 -5.77 11.91
C ARG A 73 -12.31 -6.79 10.78
N LYS A 74 -11.74 -6.38 9.66
CA LYS A 74 -11.59 -7.24 8.48
C LYS A 74 -10.59 -8.37 8.71
N TYR A 75 -9.50 -8.09 9.42
CA TYR A 75 -8.41 -9.03 9.67
C TYR A 75 -8.32 -9.46 11.12
N ALA A 76 -9.49 -9.66 11.77
CA ALA A 76 -9.58 -10.01 13.19
C ALA A 76 -8.86 -11.32 13.54
N ASN A 77 -8.79 -12.26 12.58
CA ASN A 77 -8.13 -13.56 12.78
C ASN A 77 -6.64 -13.56 12.44
N TRP A 78 -6.12 -12.42 11.96
CA TRP A 78 -4.70 -12.28 11.64
C TRP A 78 -3.94 -11.84 12.88
N GLU A 79 -2.64 -12.13 12.91
CA GLU A 79 -1.77 -11.68 13.98
C GLU A 79 -1.57 -10.16 13.87
N TYR A 80 -1.89 -9.46 14.96
CA TYR A 80 -1.74 -8.01 15.02
C TYR A 80 -0.51 -7.63 15.84
N ARG A 81 0.23 -6.65 15.37
CA ARG A 81 1.44 -6.16 15.99
C ARG A 81 1.57 -4.66 15.78
N ARG A 82 2.04 -3.94 16.79
CA ARG A 82 2.37 -2.52 16.65
C ARG A 82 3.82 -2.32 17.07
N GLU A 83 4.63 -1.77 16.15
CA GLU A 83 6.04 -1.55 16.39
C GLU A 83 6.50 -0.29 15.65
N LYS A 84 7.22 0.60 16.33
CA LYS A 84 7.77 1.83 15.76
C LYS A 84 6.74 2.71 15.03
N GLY A 85 5.52 2.78 15.59
CA GLY A 85 4.45 3.58 15.00
C GLY A 85 3.76 2.96 13.81
N LEU A 86 4.06 1.70 13.50
CA LEU A 86 3.48 0.97 12.39
C LEU A 86 2.53 -0.10 12.94
N ASP A 87 1.29 -0.11 12.45
CA ASP A 87 0.33 -1.17 12.74
C ASP A 87 0.42 -2.23 11.66
N GLU A 88 0.49 -3.49 12.06
CA GLU A 88 0.71 -4.59 11.12
C GLU A 88 -0.21 -5.76 11.43
N TRP A 89 -0.85 -6.30 10.40
CA TRP A 89 -1.67 -7.52 10.44
C TRP A 89 -1.03 -8.53 9.52
N SER A 90 -0.72 -9.72 10.03
CA SER A 90 -0.04 -10.74 9.23
C SER A 90 -0.71 -12.09 9.33
N SER A 91 -0.62 -12.83 8.24
CA SER A 91 -1.03 -14.22 8.14
C SER A 91 0.07 -15.01 7.45
N THR A 92 -0.18 -16.31 7.24
CA THR A 92 0.77 -17.15 6.48
C THR A 92 0.93 -16.67 5.04
N TYR A 93 -0.05 -15.95 4.50
CA TYR A 93 -0.11 -15.61 3.07
C TYR A 93 0.26 -14.17 2.77
N ALA A 94 -0.01 -13.24 3.68
CA ALA A 94 0.14 -11.83 3.38
C ALA A 94 0.35 -11.00 4.65
N ARG A 95 0.76 -9.75 4.44
CA ARG A 95 0.93 -8.79 5.51
C ARG A 95 0.38 -7.45 5.06
N ILE A 96 -0.36 -6.77 5.96
CA ILE A 96 -0.91 -5.44 5.73
C ILE A 96 -0.33 -4.52 6.79
N SER A 97 0.17 -3.38 6.36
CA SER A 97 0.76 -2.39 7.25
C SER A 97 0.05 -1.04 7.08
N LEU A 98 -0.17 -0.36 8.20
CA LEU A 98 -0.76 0.97 8.25
C LEU A 98 0.19 1.89 9.00
N GLY A 99 0.56 3.01 8.41
CA GLY A 99 1.48 3.95 9.04
C GLY A 99 1.48 5.30 8.37
N THR A 100 2.46 6.11 8.76
CA THR A 100 2.70 7.40 8.14
C THR A 100 4.13 7.45 7.64
N LYS A 101 4.34 8.11 6.51
CA LYS A 101 5.69 8.32 5.97
C LYS A 101 5.82 9.72 5.38
N ARG A 102 7.03 10.24 5.40
CA ARG A 102 7.35 11.51 4.76
C ARG A 102 7.91 11.21 3.39
N LEU A 103 7.24 11.75 2.35
CA LEU A 103 7.72 11.60 0.98
C LEU A 103 8.90 12.56 0.75
N PRO A 104 9.83 12.22 -0.16
CA PRO A 104 10.97 13.11 -0.47
C PRO A 104 10.48 14.50 -0.88
N GLY A 105 11.03 15.54 -0.27
CA GLY A 105 10.65 16.92 -0.53
C GLY A 105 9.46 17.43 0.24
N ASP A 106 8.74 16.59 0.96
CA ASP A 106 7.57 16.99 1.73
C ASP A 106 7.93 17.34 3.17
N ASN A 107 7.27 18.39 3.68
CA ASN A 107 7.40 18.79 5.09
C ASN A 107 6.41 18.04 5.99
N TYR A 108 5.47 17.30 5.40
CA TYR A 108 4.38 16.63 6.11
C TYR A 108 4.45 15.13 5.92
N LYS A 109 3.90 14.40 6.91
CA LYS A 109 3.79 12.94 6.83
C LYS A 109 2.52 12.57 6.08
N SER A 110 2.62 11.59 5.20
CA SER A 110 1.48 11.03 4.48
C SER A 110 1.04 9.74 5.14
N LEU A 111 -0.28 9.55 5.20
CA LEU A 111 -0.89 8.31 5.66
C LEU A 111 -0.83 7.28 4.54
N TYR A 112 -0.40 6.06 4.84
CA TYR A 112 -0.34 5.01 3.83
C TYR A 112 -0.72 3.65 4.40
N VAL A 113 -1.27 2.80 3.52
CA VAL A 113 -1.57 1.40 3.77
C VAL A 113 -0.83 0.61 2.71
N TRP A 114 -0.15 -0.47 3.14
CA TRP A 114 0.52 -1.29 2.14
C TRP A 114 0.26 -2.76 2.40
N TRP A 115 0.03 -3.49 1.33
CA TRP A 115 -0.21 -4.92 1.32
C TRP A 115 0.94 -5.62 0.62
N GLN A 116 1.44 -6.71 1.23
CA GLN A 116 2.49 -7.53 0.66
C GLN A 116 2.02 -8.99 0.61
N ASP A 117 2.15 -9.62 -0.54
CA ASP A 117 1.85 -11.03 -0.73
C ASP A 117 3.11 -11.86 -0.54
N ARG A 118 3.03 -12.89 0.30
CA ARG A 118 4.20 -13.71 0.63
C ARG A 118 4.72 -14.49 -0.56
N SER A 119 3.82 -15.14 -1.31
CA SER A 119 4.25 -15.92 -2.48
C SER A 119 4.83 -15.03 -3.58
N GLY A 120 4.25 -13.84 -3.79
CA GLY A 120 4.79 -12.85 -4.71
C GLY A 120 6.17 -12.37 -4.30
N TRP A 121 6.36 -12.15 -3.01
CA TRP A 121 7.65 -11.73 -2.46
C TRP A 121 8.72 -12.82 -2.63
N GLU A 122 8.36 -14.08 -2.38
CA GLU A 122 9.26 -15.22 -2.61
C GLU A 122 9.62 -15.35 -4.09
N THR A 123 8.66 -15.15 -4.99
CA THR A 123 8.87 -15.15 -6.43
C THR A 123 9.84 -14.03 -6.84
N LEU A 124 9.68 -12.84 -6.28
CA LEU A 124 10.59 -11.72 -6.53
C LEU A 124 12.01 -12.07 -6.12
N ASN A 125 12.20 -12.68 -4.95
CA ASN A 125 13.52 -13.07 -4.46
C ASN A 125 14.17 -14.09 -5.38
N LYS A 126 13.44 -15.08 -5.89
CA LYS A 126 13.96 -16.06 -6.82
C LYS A 126 14.38 -15.43 -8.14
N GLU A 127 13.54 -14.53 -8.68
CA GLU A 127 13.84 -13.88 -9.96
C GLU A 127 15.03 -12.93 -9.87
N THR A 128 15.19 -12.23 -8.75
CA THR A 128 16.34 -11.35 -8.53
C THR A 128 17.63 -12.11 -8.28
N LYS A 129 17.59 -13.24 -7.58
CA LYS A 129 18.78 -14.09 -7.38
C LYS A 129 19.30 -14.64 -8.69
N ASN A 130 18.43 -15.00 -9.61
CA ASN A 130 18.81 -15.57 -10.91
C ASN A 130 19.44 -14.54 -11.85
N ARG A 131 19.48 -13.26 -11.48
CA ARG A 131 20.10 -12.19 -12.25
C ARG A 131 21.58 -12.01 -11.94
N GLN A 132 22.02 -12.61 -10.89
CA GLN A 132 23.45 -12.60 -10.51
C GLN A 132 24.16 -13.78 -11.19
#